data_ebbccb12b1a0af01b532ae4d35200e0d
#
_entry.id   ebbccb12b1a0af01b532ae4d35200e0d
#
_cell.length_a   1.000
_cell.length_b   1.000
_cell.length_c   1.000
_cell.angle_alpha   90.00
_cell.angle_beta   90.00
_cell.angle_gamma   90.00
#
_symmetry.space_group_name_H-M   'P 1'
#
loop_
_entity.id
_entity.type
_entity.pdbx_description
1 polymer ?
#
loop_
_entity_poly.entity_id
_entity_poly.type
_entity_poly.pdbx_seq_one_letter_code
_entity_poly.pdbx_strand_id
1 'polypeptide(L)'
;AIVLMLKEKESGFLTKELGCYTVSGKESLLDRIYAEETDDGIVVHMALGCEKEAEDWEYDAIFDYYDADALQDVVDTVAEEEGHLNPVWVVTFPFVDEAEAMEQRLSAILQAHDAELQSVYAAIVDKKDDYCEQ
;
A
#
# COMPACT_ATOMS: atom_id res chain seq x y z
N ALA A 1 7.89 -0.98 13.96
CA ALA A 1 6.72 -0.14 14.31
C ALA A 1 6.44 0.90 13.22
N ILE A 2 5.18 1.25 13.05
CA ILE A 2 4.74 2.23 12.06
C ILE A 2 4.42 3.53 12.76
N VAL A 3 5.11 4.60 12.41
CA VAL A 3 4.85 5.94 12.94
C VAL A 3 4.02 6.71 11.92
N LEU A 4 2.84 7.19 12.34
CA LEU A 4 1.94 7.95 11.48
C LEU A 4 2.07 9.45 11.81
N MET A 5 2.44 10.23 10.81
CA MET A 5 2.63 11.67 10.92
C MET A 5 1.61 12.41 10.07
N LEU A 6 1.16 13.55 10.58
CA LEU A 6 0.28 14.46 9.84
C LEU A 6 1.12 15.34 8.93
N LYS A 7 0.77 15.36 7.65
CA LYS A 7 1.43 16.22 6.65
C LYS A 7 0.74 17.57 6.61
N GLU A 8 1.51 18.64 6.77
CA GLU A 8 0.99 19.99 6.70
C GLU A 8 0.78 20.40 5.25
N LYS A 9 -0.43 20.95 4.95
CA LYS A 9 -0.81 21.31 3.58
C LYS A 9 0.08 22.36 2.95
N GLU A 10 0.44 23.40 3.72
CA GLU A 10 1.20 24.53 3.19
C GLU A 10 2.66 24.22 2.93
N SER A 11 3.32 23.52 3.88
CA SER A 11 4.74 23.22 3.77
C SER A 11 5.03 21.87 3.12
N GLY A 12 4.08 20.93 3.17
CA GLY A 12 4.30 19.55 2.75
C GLY A 12 5.15 18.73 3.71
N PHE A 13 5.54 19.29 4.86
CA PHE A 13 6.34 18.57 5.85
C PHE A 13 5.46 17.76 6.80
N LEU A 14 6.01 16.66 7.33
CA LEU A 14 5.38 15.89 8.38
C LEU A 14 5.65 16.59 9.72
N THR A 15 4.60 17.13 10.35
CA THR A 15 4.74 18.05 11.46
C THR A 15 4.24 17.55 12.81
N LYS A 16 3.32 16.56 12.81
CA LYS A 16 2.70 16.07 14.04
C LYS A 16 2.57 14.56 14.01
N GLU A 17 3.05 13.90 15.06
CA GLU A 17 2.84 12.46 15.22
C GLU A 17 1.42 12.19 15.71
N LEU A 18 0.69 11.35 14.98
CA LEU A 18 -0.66 10.93 15.34
C LEU A 18 -0.65 9.63 16.15
N GLY A 19 0.33 8.79 15.95
CA GLY A 19 0.46 7.54 16.67
C GLY A 19 1.61 6.69 16.20
N CYS A 20 1.91 5.65 16.97
CA CYS A 20 2.90 4.63 16.63
C CYS A 20 2.22 3.27 16.80
N TYR A 21 2.28 2.44 15.76
CA TYR A 21 1.49 1.21 15.69
C TYR A 21 2.37 -0.01 15.43
N THR A 22 1.99 -1.14 16.01
CA THR A 22 2.62 -2.43 15.76
C THR A 22 1.66 -3.29 14.93
N VAL A 23 2.17 -3.90 13.86
CA VAL A 23 1.39 -4.79 13.01
C VAL A 23 1.89 -6.23 13.13
N SER A 24 1.02 -7.18 12.78
CA SER A 24 1.29 -8.62 12.93
C SER A 24 2.03 -9.21 11.73
N GLY A 25 3.06 -8.55 11.24
CA GLY A 25 3.85 -9.02 10.10
C GLY A 25 3.58 -8.22 8.83
N LYS A 26 4.37 -8.52 7.77
CA LYS A 26 4.26 -7.88 6.46
C LYS A 26 4.53 -6.37 6.44
N GLU A 27 5.13 -5.83 7.52
CA GLU A 27 5.50 -4.41 7.58
C GLU A 27 6.45 -4.02 6.45
N SER A 28 7.28 -4.94 5.98
CA SER A 28 8.19 -4.73 4.84
C SER A 28 7.50 -4.40 3.53
N LEU A 29 6.19 -4.69 3.40
CA LEU A 29 5.40 -4.29 2.22
C LEU A 29 4.98 -2.83 2.27
N LEU A 30 5.12 -2.17 3.42
CA LEU A 30 4.82 -0.75 3.56
C LEU A 30 5.97 0.08 3.02
N ASP A 31 5.71 0.85 1.96
CA ASP A 31 6.69 1.76 1.37
C ASP A 31 6.74 3.08 2.15
N ARG A 32 5.58 3.70 2.38
CA ARG A 32 5.47 4.92 3.20
C ARG A 32 4.03 5.10 3.67
N ILE A 33 3.86 5.94 4.69
CA ILE A 33 2.54 6.25 5.24
C ILE A 33 2.56 7.68 5.80
N TYR A 34 1.46 8.38 5.58
CA TYR A 34 1.23 9.70 6.17
C TYR A 34 -0.26 9.99 6.24
N ALA A 35 -0.65 11.01 7.00
CA ALA A 35 -2.04 11.44 7.09
C ALA A 35 -2.17 12.89 6.63
N GLU A 36 -3.33 13.22 6.10
CA GLU A 36 -3.69 14.59 5.70
C GLU A 36 -5.04 14.97 6.30
N GLU A 37 -5.14 16.23 6.70
CA GLU A 37 -6.41 16.78 7.17
C GLU A 37 -7.25 17.22 5.97
N THR A 38 -8.52 16.81 5.93
CA THR A 38 -9.49 17.16 4.90
C THR A 38 -10.70 17.80 5.56
N ASP A 39 -11.63 18.32 4.74
CA ASP A 39 -12.88 18.88 5.25
C ASP A 39 -13.74 17.84 5.99
N ASP A 40 -13.57 16.57 5.67
CA ASP A 40 -14.32 15.46 6.27
C ASP A 40 -13.56 14.75 7.41
N GLY A 41 -12.37 15.24 7.76
CA GLY A 41 -11.55 14.65 8.80
C GLY A 41 -10.15 14.29 8.30
N ILE A 42 -9.44 13.46 9.07
CA ILE A 42 -8.08 13.05 8.74
C ILE A 42 -8.13 11.76 7.92
N VAL A 43 -7.43 11.77 6.78
CA VAL A 43 -7.31 10.62 5.87
C VAL A 43 -5.89 10.09 5.89
N VAL A 44 -5.75 8.77 6.01
CA VAL A 44 -4.45 8.09 5.95
C VAL A 44 -4.15 7.70 4.50
N HIS A 45 -2.95 8.00 4.04
CA HIS A 45 -2.40 7.58 2.75
C HIS A 45 -1.30 6.57 3.01
N MET A 46 -1.45 5.37 2.50
CA MET A 46 -0.54 4.26 2.76
C MET A 46 -0.06 3.69 1.42
N ALA A 47 1.24 3.77 1.18
CA ALA A 47 1.84 3.24 -0.05
C ALA A 47 2.33 1.82 0.20
N LEU A 48 1.85 0.90 -0.63
CA LEU A 48 2.11 -0.54 -0.54
C LEU A 48 3.00 -0.96 -1.71
N GLY A 49 4.06 -1.68 -1.42
CA GLY A 49 5.03 -2.11 -2.41
C GLY A 49 5.15 -3.61 -2.54
N CYS A 50 6.19 -4.05 -3.22
CA CYS A 50 6.56 -5.45 -3.37
C CYS A 50 7.93 -5.69 -2.75
N GLU A 51 8.09 -6.80 -2.03
CA GLU A 51 9.38 -7.23 -1.51
C GLU A 51 10.20 -7.99 -2.55
N LYS A 52 9.52 -8.61 -3.52
CA LYS A 52 10.15 -9.50 -4.48
C LYS A 52 11.07 -8.74 -5.42
N GLU A 53 12.33 -9.14 -5.49
CA GLU A 53 13.21 -8.74 -6.58
C GLU A 53 12.77 -9.48 -7.84
N ALA A 54 12.54 -8.73 -8.91
CA ALA A 54 11.95 -9.27 -10.11
C ALA A 54 12.60 -8.66 -11.35
N GLU A 55 12.42 -9.33 -12.49
CA GLU A 55 12.81 -8.79 -13.78
C GLU A 55 11.80 -7.71 -14.20
N ASP A 56 12.19 -6.83 -15.12
CA ASP A 56 11.34 -5.72 -15.56
C ASP A 56 9.96 -6.18 -16.06
N TRP A 57 9.91 -7.29 -16.80
CA TRP A 57 8.64 -7.81 -17.31
C TRP A 57 7.70 -8.25 -16.17
N GLU A 58 8.29 -8.77 -15.08
CA GLU A 58 7.49 -9.20 -13.93
C GLU A 58 6.82 -8.02 -13.24
N TYR A 59 7.48 -6.85 -13.16
CA TYR A 59 6.88 -5.66 -12.59
C TYR A 59 5.67 -5.19 -13.42
N ASP A 60 5.78 -5.21 -14.75
CA ASP A 60 4.66 -4.89 -15.63
C ASP A 60 3.51 -5.88 -15.46
N ALA A 61 3.84 -7.17 -15.38
CA ALA A 61 2.84 -8.22 -15.17
C ALA A 61 2.14 -8.09 -13.81
N ILE A 62 2.90 -7.75 -12.77
CA ILE A 62 2.34 -7.54 -11.42
C ILE A 62 1.30 -6.43 -11.46
N PHE A 63 1.58 -5.29 -12.09
CA PHE A 63 0.61 -4.21 -12.23
C PHE A 63 -0.64 -4.66 -12.99
N ASP A 64 -0.46 -5.39 -14.08
CA ASP A 64 -1.58 -5.81 -14.93
C ASP A 64 -2.49 -6.81 -14.24
N TYR A 65 -1.92 -7.70 -13.42
CA TYR A 65 -2.67 -8.79 -12.80
C TYR A 65 -3.17 -8.45 -11.40
N TYR A 66 -2.67 -7.38 -10.78
CA TYR A 66 -3.10 -7.01 -9.43
C TYR A 66 -4.54 -6.52 -9.45
N ASP A 67 -5.38 -7.14 -8.64
CA ASP A 67 -6.79 -6.78 -8.52
C ASP A 67 -6.99 -5.87 -7.31
N ALA A 68 -7.18 -4.58 -7.56
CA ALA A 68 -7.41 -3.60 -6.51
C ALA A 68 -8.67 -3.89 -5.69
N ASP A 69 -9.65 -4.58 -6.26
CA ASP A 69 -10.88 -4.96 -5.56
C ASP A 69 -10.59 -5.92 -4.38
N ALA A 70 -9.44 -6.58 -4.37
CA ALA A 70 -9.03 -7.42 -3.24
C ALA A 70 -8.89 -6.61 -1.94
N LEU A 71 -8.69 -5.29 -2.03
CA LEU A 71 -8.54 -4.41 -0.87
C LEU A 71 -9.82 -3.63 -0.54
N GLN A 72 -10.91 -3.79 -1.29
CA GLN A 72 -12.11 -2.96 -1.18
C GLN A 72 -12.77 -2.97 0.20
N ASP A 73 -12.62 -4.07 0.96
CA ASP A 73 -13.22 -4.21 2.28
C ASP A 73 -12.38 -3.57 3.39
N VAL A 74 -11.14 -3.21 3.11
CA VAL A 74 -10.21 -2.70 4.13
C VAL A 74 -9.73 -1.27 3.86
N VAL A 75 -9.98 -0.72 2.68
CA VAL A 75 -9.61 0.66 2.32
C VAL A 75 -10.74 1.33 1.53
N ASP A 76 -10.70 2.66 1.45
CA ASP A 76 -11.67 3.43 0.66
C ASP A 76 -11.27 3.53 -0.81
N THR A 77 -10.00 3.76 -1.08
CA THR A 77 -9.48 3.90 -2.45
C THR A 77 -8.17 3.15 -2.64
N VAL A 78 -7.93 2.73 -3.87
CA VAL A 78 -6.65 2.14 -4.30
C VAL A 78 -6.27 2.79 -5.63
N ALA A 79 -5.03 3.27 -5.72
CA ALA A 79 -4.52 3.85 -6.96
C ALA A 79 -3.09 3.36 -7.20
N GLU A 80 -2.77 3.05 -8.46
CA GLU A 80 -1.39 2.77 -8.85
C GLU A 80 -0.60 4.08 -8.81
N GLU A 81 0.62 4.05 -8.25
CA GLU A 81 1.50 5.20 -8.26
C GLU A 81 2.54 5.05 -9.37
N GLU A 82 2.53 6.00 -10.31
CA GLU A 82 3.47 6.00 -11.42
C GLU A 82 4.83 6.59 -11.02
N GLY A 83 5.84 6.36 -11.84
CA GLY A 83 7.17 6.94 -11.65
C GLY A 83 8.11 6.10 -10.81
N HIS A 84 7.71 4.90 -10.41
CA HIS A 84 8.54 3.94 -9.69
C HIS A 84 8.96 2.79 -10.60
N LEU A 85 10.17 2.29 -10.39
CA LEU A 85 10.62 1.07 -11.08
C LEU A 85 9.80 -0.13 -10.59
N ASN A 86 9.60 -0.22 -9.28
CA ASN A 86 8.82 -1.28 -8.66
C ASN A 86 7.36 -0.84 -8.52
N PRO A 87 6.40 -1.79 -8.62
CA PRO A 87 5.00 -1.46 -8.42
C PRO A 87 4.72 -0.93 -7.02
N VAL A 88 3.96 0.17 -6.97
CA VAL A 88 3.49 0.78 -5.73
C VAL A 88 2.02 1.14 -5.90
N TRP A 89 1.22 0.81 -4.90
CA TRP A 89 -0.20 1.17 -4.84
C TRP A 89 -0.44 2.04 -3.61
N VAL A 90 -1.15 3.15 -3.79
CA VAL A 90 -1.51 4.02 -2.67
C VAL A 90 -2.97 3.78 -2.31
N VAL A 91 -3.20 3.46 -1.05
CA VAL A 91 -4.54 3.25 -0.51
C VAL A 91 -4.87 4.37 0.47
N THR A 92 -6.16 4.69 0.60
CA THR A 92 -6.63 5.67 1.58
C THR A 92 -7.71 5.10 2.46
N PHE A 93 -7.74 5.54 3.70
CA PHE A 93 -8.79 5.20 4.66
C PHE A 93 -8.84 6.27 5.77
N PRO A 94 -9.99 6.39 6.46
CA PRO A 94 -10.11 7.39 7.52
C PRO A 94 -9.22 7.05 8.72
N PHE A 95 -8.59 8.09 9.29
CA PHE A 95 -7.87 7.94 10.55
C PHE A 95 -8.86 7.70 11.69
N VAL A 96 -8.54 6.76 12.57
CA VAL A 96 -9.32 6.48 13.78
C VAL A 96 -8.41 6.72 14.98
N ASP A 97 -8.85 7.56 15.91
CA ASP A 97 -8.08 7.92 17.10
C ASP A 97 -8.22 6.84 18.19
N GLU A 98 -7.91 5.61 17.83
CA GLU A 98 -7.89 4.46 18.72
C GLU A 98 -6.80 3.51 18.21
N ALA A 99 -5.75 3.32 19.03
CA ALA A 99 -4.56 2.58 18.61
C ALA A 99 -4.87 1.15 18.16
N GLU A 100 -5.71 0.42 18.91
CA GLU A 100 -6.03 -0.96 18.59
C GLU A 100 -6.79 -1.07 17.26
N ALA A 101 -7.74 -0.18 17.02
CA ALA A 101 -8.50 -0.15 15.77
C ALA A 101 -7.59 0.16 14.58
N MET A 102 -6.65 1.11 14.75
CA MET A 102 -5.67 1.41 13.71
C MET A 102 -4.74 0.23 13.43
N GLU A 103 -4.25 -0.44 14.47
CA GLU A 103 -3.37 -1.61 14.30
C GLU A 103 -4.09 -2.74 13.59
N GLN A 104 -5.36 -2.97 13.90
CA GLN A 104 -6.17 -3.98 13.21
C GLN A 104 -6.36 -3.62 11.72
N ARG A 105 -6.65 -2.35 11.42
CA ARG A 105 -6.81 -1.88 10.04
C ARG A 105 -5.50 -2.02 9.24
N LEU A 106 -4.39 -1.55 9.81
CA LEU A 106 -3.08 -1.63 9.16
C LEU A 106 -2.69 -3.09 8.90
N SER A 107 -2.88 -3.97 9.88
CA SER A 107 -2.60 -5.40 9.72
C SER A 107 -3.49 -6.04 8.64
N ALA A 108 -4.77 -5.70 8.61
CA ALA A 108 -5.70 -6.22 7.62
C ALA A 108 -5.32 -5.79 6.21
N ILE A 109 -4.92 -4.53 6.04
CA ILE A 109 -4.49 -4.00 4.74
C ILE A 109 -3.24 -4.74 4.26
N LEU A 110 -2.24 -4.87 5.11
CA LEU A 110 -0.98 -5.55 4.74
C LEU A 110 -1.22 -7.03 4.42
N GLN A 111 -2.08 -7.71 5.17
CA GLN A 111 -2.43 -9.10 4.89
C GLN A 111 -3.18 -9.27 3.58
N ALA A 112 -4.15 -8.40 3.30
CA ALA A 112 -4.91 -8.45 2.05
C ALA A 112 -4.00 -8.16 0.84
N HIS A 113 -3.11 -7.18 0.98
CA HIS A 113 -2.14 -6.86 -0.07
C HIS A 113 -1.19 -8.04 -0.32
N ASP A 114 -0.64 -8.63 0.74
CA ASP A 114 0.23 -9.80 0.61
C ASP A 114 -0.49 -10.96 -0.08
N ALA A 115 -1.71 -11.26 0.32
CA ALA A 115 -2.50 -12.34 -0.28
C ALA A 115 -2.72 -12.09 -1.78
N GLU A 116 -3.02 -10.84 -2.16
CA GLU A 116 -3.17 -10.50 -3.58
C GLU A 116 -1.84 -10.61 -4.32
N LEU A 117 -0.73 -10.17 -3.75
CA LEU A 117 0.60 -10.34 -4.37
C LEU A 117 0.93 -11.81 -4.59
N GLN A 118 0.66 -12.69 -3.63
CA GLN A 118 0.92 -14.12 -3.78
C GLN A 118 0.08 -14.72 -4.91
N SER A 119 -1.17 -14.29 -5.02
CA SER A 119 -2.05 -14.69 -6.12
C SER A 119 -1.51 -14.24 -7.48
N VAL A 120 -1.04 -12.98 -7.54
CA VAL A 120 -0.43 -12.42 -8.75
C VAL A 120 0.83 -13.20 -9.14
N TYR A 121 1.73 -13.44 -8.20
CA TYR A 121 2.97 -14.18 -8.49
C TYR A 121 2.69 -15.56 -9.07
N ALA A 122 1.69 -16.26 -8.54
CA ALA A 122 1.30 -17.56 -9.08
C ALA A 122 0.71 -17.43 -10.50
N ALA A 123 -0.05 -16.37 -10.75
CA ALA A 123 -0.71 -16.16 -12.05
C ALA A 123 0.28 -15.81 -13.17
N ILE A 124 1.36 -15.10 -12.85
CA ILE A 124 2.31 -14.59 -13.87
C ILE A 124 3.49 -15.50 -14.15
N VAL A 125 3.62 -16.60 -13.42
CA VAL A 125 4.81 -17.47 -13.49
C VAL A 125 5.13 -17.97 -14.90
N ASP A 126 4.11 -18.14 -15.74
CA ASP A 126 4.24 -18.62 -17.12
C ASP A 126 3.90 -17.52 -18.16
N LYS A 127 3.94 -16.25 -17.78
CA LYS A 127 3.52 -15.14 -18.64
C LYS A 127 4.68 -14.36 -19.26
N LYS A 128 5.91 -14.79 -19.05
CA LYS A 128 7.09 -14.06 -19.55
C LYS A 128 7.00 -13.73 -21.04
N ASP A 129 6.56 -14.69 -21.86
CA ASP A 129 6.48 -14.51 -23.32
C ASP A 129 5.46 -13.45 -23.72
N ASP A 130 4.48 -13.18 -22.88
CA ASP A 130 3.48 -12.13 -23.13
C ASP A 130 4.07 -10.72 -22.91
N TYR A 131 5.16 -10.61 -22.18
CA TYR A 131 5.78 -9.33 -21.80
C TYR A 131 7.16 -9.10 -22.41
N CYS A 132 7.83 -10.15 -22.86
CA CYS A 132 9.14 -10.06 -23.49
C CYS A 132 9.03 -10.33 -24.97
N GLU A 133 9.50 -9.38 -25.79
CA GLU A 133 9.65 -9.62 -27.23
C GLU A 133 10.87 -10.53 -27.47
N GLN A 134 10.73 -11.41 -28.40
CA GLN A 134 11.80 -12.31 -28.82
C GLN A 134 12.53 -11.83 -30.05
#